data_8d47ee4c2211044c3ac994967a32956f
#
_entry.id   8d47ee4c2211044c3ac994967a32956f
#
_cell.length_a   1.000
_cell.length_b   1.000
_cell.length_c   1.000
_cell.angle_alpha   90.00
_cell.angle_beta   90.00
_cell.angle_gamma   90.00
#
_symmetry.space_group_name_H-M   'P 1'
#
loop_
_entity.id
_entity.type
_entity.pdbx_description
1 polymer ?
#
loop_
_entity_poly.entity_id
_entity_poly.type
_entity_poly.pdbx_seq_one_letter_code
_entity_poly.pdbx_strand_id
1 'polypeptide(L)'
;MIRKIESRSKVKGRRAFLKATAVGTASTLSSISNVSAVNEKTADELINESARKAIDKGLRFLSGRQIQRGADKGAFGASGYAGSVGICGLGGLAFMSEGSTPGVGRFGKQVDLCTEFLMRHTGPTGYIARGSGAIGNMYAHGFAMLCMSQAYGMSRKRELGQKLRSAVKCTLAAQNDQGGWRYRPVKSDADLSVTVCQIMALRAARDSGINVPDSAREKCIDYVKKSQTADGSFRYTMRGGHTTFALTAAGCVSLFSAGIYDGQQIEKGLKYLKRRKDNVERHYFYYGHYYAVQAMWHAGGEWWNDWYPGIRNKLITSQSANGAWGNSSYGQEFATAMACIILQLSLIHI
;
A
#
# COMPACT_ATOMS: atom_id res chain seq x y z
N MET A 1 14.52 28.85 -39.88
CA MET A 1 13.27 29.28 -39.26
C MET A 1 12.67 28.07 -38.52
N ILE A 2 13.12 27.82 -37.30
CA ILE A 2 12.80 26.64 -36.50
C ILE A 2 11.87 27.06 -35.40
N ARG A 3 10.61 26.61 -35.44
CA ARG A 3 9.62 26.86 -34.38
C ARG A 3 9.89 25.97 -33.18
N LYS A 4 10.15 26.58 -32.03
CA LYS A 4 10.13 25.99 -30.70
C LYS A 4 8.71 25.46 -30.41
N ILE A 5 8.60 24.17 -30.17
CA ILE A 5 7.39 23.56 -29.62
C ILE A 5 7.59 23.50 -28.10
N GLU A 6 6.94 24.38 -27.36
CA GLU A 6 6.79 24.29 -25.91
C GLU A 6 5.75 23.25 -25.57
N SER A 7 6.20 22.10 -25.03
CA SER A 7 5.32 21.13 -24.43
C SER A 7 4.96 21.54 -22.99
N ARG A 8 3.88 22.28 -22.82
CA ARG A 8 3.22 22.40 -21.50
C ARG A 8 2.44 21.12 -21.23
N SER A 9 3.06 20.22 -20.47
CA SER A 9 2.38 19.05 -19.90
C SER A 9 1.36 19.51 -18.86
N LYS A 10 0.10 19.46 -19.22
CA LYS A 10 -1.04 19.65 -18.30
C LYS A 10 -1.20 18.39 -17.45
N VAL A 11 -0.58 18.38 -16.27
CA VAL A 11 -0.94 17.46 -15.19
C VAL A 11 -2.23 17.98 -14.55
N LYS A 12 -3.36 17.79 -15.22
CA LYS A 12 -4.70 17.94 -14.64
C LYS A 12 -5.30 16.56 -14.37
N GLY A 13 -5.13 16.12 -13.10
CA GLY A 13 -6.25 15.56 -12.39
C GLY A 13 -6.66 14.13 -12.67
N ARG A 14 -5.98 13.13 -12.08
CA ARG A 14 -6.57 11.82 -11.85
C ARG A 14 -7.68 11.84 -10.77
N ARG A 15 -7.74 12.86 -9.90
CA ARG A 15 -8.92 13.11 -9.03
C ARG A 15 -10.21 13.32 -9.84
N ALA A 16 -10.15 13.86 -11.05
CA ALA A 16 -11.30 14.02 -11.95
C ALA A 16 -11.74 12.68 -12.56
N PHE A 17 -10.83 11.75 -12.81
CA PHE A 17 -11.15 10.44 -13.39
C PHE A 17 -11.89 9.51 -12.42
N LEU A 18 -11.57 9.58 -11.12
CA LEU A 18 -12.29 8.80 -10.09
C LEU A 18 -13.70 9.35 -9.78
N LYS A 19 -13.98 10.62 -10.15
CA LYS A 19 -15.33 11.20 -10.05
C LYS A 19 -16.20 10.99 -11.31
N ALA A 20 -15.62 10.59 -12.43
CA ALA A 20 -16.32 10.52 -13.72
C ALA A 20 -16.98 9.17 -14.03
N THR A 21 -16.78 8.12 -13.22
CA THR A 21 -17.41 6.80 -13.41
C THR A 21 -18.74 6.61 -12.67
N ALA A 22 -19.29 7.68 -12.09
CA ALA A 22 -20.59 7.66 -11.42
C ALA A 22 -21.51 8.77 -11.97
N VAL A 23 -21.83 8.74 -13.25
CA VAL A 23 -22.93 9.57 -13.80
C VAL A 23 -23.72 8.77 -14.85
N GLY A 24 -24.83 8.25 -14.40
CA GLY A 24 -26.00 7.97 -15.22
C GLY A 24 -27.20 8.64 -14.56
N THR A 25 -27.80 9.56 -15.27
CA THR A 25 -29.06 10.31 -15.14
C THR A 25 -28.95 11.73 -14.60
N ALA A 26 -29.34 12.63 -15.47
CA ALA A 26 -29.45 14.07 -15.26
C ALA A 26 -30.64 14.42 -14.35
N SER A 27 -30.43 15.41 -13.47
CA SER A 27 -31.32 16.58 -13.29
C SER A 27 -30.89 17.41 -12.07
N THR A 28 -30.96 18.74 -12.27
CA THR A 28 -30.84 19.85 -11.31
C THR A 28 -29.43 20.31 -10.91
N LEU A 29 -28.92 21.24 -11.73
CA LEU A 29 -27.95 22.25 -11.35
C LEU A 29 -28.62 23.25 -10.42
N SER A 30 -28.24 23.30 -9.15
CA SER A 30 -28.26 24.52 -8.32
C SER A 30 -27.37 24.35 -7.10
N SER A 31 -26.55 25.37 -6.83
CA SER A 31 -25.76 25.63 -5.62
C SER A 31 -24.54 24.74 -5.39
N ILE A 32 -23.49 24.93 -6.20
CA ILE A 32 -22.12 24.71 -5.71
C ILE A 32 -21.68 26.02 -5.04
N SER A 33 -22.04 26.14 -3.76
CA SER A 33 -21.54 27.19 -2.87
C SER A 33 -20.09 26.84 -2.49
N ASN A 34 -19.18 27.76 -2.80
CA ASN A 34 -17.88 28.00 -2.18
C ASN A 34 -17.29 26.87 -1.33
N VAL A 35 -16.70 25.85 -1.96
CA VAL A 35 -15.61 25.13 -1.34
C VAL A 35 -14.42 26.08 -1.40
N SER A 36 -14.12 26.73 -0.28
CA SER A 36 -12.88 27.49 -0.08
C SER A 36 -11.75 26.63 -0.64
N ALA A 37 -11.03 27.18 -1.60
CA ALA A 37 -9.80 26.58 -2.11
C ALA A 37 -8.79 26.61 -0.95
N VAL A 38 -8.80 25.59 -0.11
CA VAL A 38 -7.71 25.32 0.81
C VAL A 38 -6.49 25.19 -0.09
N ASN A 39 -5.51 26.02 0.14
CA ASN A 39 -4.25 26.05 -0.60
C ASN A 39 -3.54 24.70 -0.37
N GLU A 40 -3.93 23.68 -1.15
CA GLU A 40 -3.33 22.36 -1.08
C GLU A 40 -1.89 22.51 -1.54
N LYS A 41 -0.94 22.41 -0.60
CA LYS A 41 0.47 22.32 -0.94
C LYS A 41 0.63 21.23 -1.96
N THR A 42 1.34 21.49 -3.04
CA THR A 42 1.61 20.50 -4.07
C THR A 42 2.47 19.36 -3.49
N ALA A 43 2.43 18.18 -4.10
CA ALA A 43 3.27 17.06 -3.69
C ALA A 43 4.76 17.46 -3.63
N ASP A 44 5.19 18.33 -4.55
CA ASP A 44 6.57 18.85 -4.62
C ASP A 44 6.93 19.76 -3.44
N GLU A 45 6.00 20.54 -2.91
CA GLU A 45 6.23 21.35 -1.71
C GLU A 45 6.33 20.54 -0.43
N LEU A 46 5.65 19.40 -0.39
CA LEU A 46 5.67 18.50 0.77
C LEU A 46 6.86 17.55 0.76
N ILE A 47 7.36 17.13 -0.41
CA ILE A 47 8.58 16.34 -0.54
C ILE A 47 9.77 17.29 -0.77
N ASN A 48 10.33 17.77 0.32
CA ASN A 48 11.51 18.66 0.28
C ASN A 48 12.78 17.89 -0.17
N GLU A 49 13.85 18.65 -0.42
CA GLU A 49 15.14 18.10 -0.87
C GLU A 49 15.72 17.06 0.09
N SER A 50 15.58 17.26 1.41
CA SER A 50 16.03 16.30 2.43
C SER A 50 15.28 14.97 2.32
N ALA A 51 13.97 15.01 2.06
CA ALA A 51 13.18 13.81 1.82
C ALA A 51 13.62 13.10 0.52
N ARG A 52 13.86 13.83 -0.57
CA ARG A 52 14.36 13.27 -1.83
C ARG A 52 15.72 12.58 -1.64
N LYS A 53 16.63 13.20 -0.87
CA LYS A 53 17.94 12.60 -0.53
C LYS A 53 17.77 11.34 0.33
N ALA A 54 16.86 11.34 1.30
CA ALA A 54 16.59 10.18 2.15
C ALA A 54 15.98 9.01 1.34
N ILE A 55 15.03 9.30 0.46
CA ILE A 55 14.43 8.32 -0.47
C ILE A 55 15.53 7.71 -1.35
N ASP A 56 16.37 8.54 -1.98
CA ASP A 56 17.44 8.09 -2.86
C ASP A 56 18.42 7.15 -2.15
N LYS A 57 18.87 7.50 -0.94
CA LYS A 57 19.73 6.63 -0.12
C LYS A 57 19.05 5.31 0.23
N GLY A 58 17.77 5.33 0.61
CA GLY A 58 17.00 4.13 0.94
C GLY A 58 16.83 3.20 -0.26
N LEU A 59 16.48 3.73 -1.42
CA LEU A 59 16.33 2.94 -2.64
C LEU A 59 17.67 2.35 -3.11
N ARG A 60 18.78 3.10 -2.99
CA ARG A 60 20.14 2.57 -3.26
C ARG A 60 20.49 1.45 -2.29
N PHE A 61 20.20 1.60 -1.00
CA PHE A 61 20.38 0.54 -0.03
C PHE A 61 19.62 -0.72 -0.45
N LEU A 62 18.32 -0.63 -0.73
CA LEU A 62 17.51 -1.76 -1.19
C LEU A 62 18.09 -2.39 -2.46
N SER A 63 18.47 -1.58 -3.46
CA SER A 63 19.06 -2.07 -4.71
C SER A 63 20.35 -2.86 -4.46
N GLY A 64 21.20 -2.40 -3.54
CA GLY A 64 22.44 -3.09 -3.16
C GLY A 64 22.22 -4.36 -2.34
N ARG A 65 21.06 -4.49 -1.68
CA ARG A 65 20.66 -5.67 -0.88
C ARG A 65 19.89 -6.71 -1.67
N GLN A 66 19.44 -6.39 -2.90
CA GLN A 66 18.70 -7.33 -3.72
C GLN A 66 19.61 -8.45 -4.24
N ILE A 67 19.18 -9.69 -4.05
CA ILE A 67 19.94 -10.89 -4.46
C ILE A 67 19.95 -10.97 -5.99
N GLN A 68 21.15 -11.05 -6.58
CA GLN A 68 21.35 -10.99 -8.03
C GLN A 68 21.47 -12.38 -8.69
N ARG A 69 21.69 -13.46 -7.94
CA ARG A 69 21.98 -14.81 -8.46
C ARG A 69 21.34 -15.89 -7.59
N GLY A 70 21.25 -17.11 -8.14
CA GLY A 70 20.75 -18.29 -7.43
C GLY A 70 19.22 -18.36 -7.32
N ALA A 71 18.73 -19.29 -6.50
CA ALA A 71 17.29 -19.56 -6.33
C ALA A 71 16.52 -18.33 -5.80
N ASP A 72 17.17 -17.52 -4.99
CA ASP A 72 16.58 -16.32 -4.36
C ASP A 72 16.79 -15.05 -5.17
N LYS A 73 17.27 -15.14 -6.42
CA LYS A 73 17.42 -13.98 -7.29
C LYS A 73 16.14 -13.14 -7.32
N GLY A 74 16.27 -11.86 -6.99
CA GLY A 74 15.17 -10.89 -6.93
C GLY A 74 14.63 -10.63 -5.52
N ALA A 75 14.90 -11.51 -4.56
CA ALA A 75 14.53 -11.32 -3.17
C ALA A 75 15.49 -10.39 -2.42
N PHE A 76 15.13 -10.11 -1.19
CA PHE A 76 15.94 -9.33 -0.26
C PHE A 76 16.26 -10.13 1.01
N GLY A 77 17.28 -9.63 1.75
CA GLY A 77 17.49 -9.97 3.13
C GLY A 77 18.56 -11.02 3.38
N ALA A 78 19.12 -10.92 4.59
CA ALA A 78 20.11 -11.84 5.16
C ALA A 78 19.69 -12.30 6.57
N SER A 79 18.48 -11.97 7.03
CA SER A 79 17.95 -12.31 8.34
C SER A 79 16.96 -13.49 8.25
N GLY A 80 16.31 -13.82 9.36
CA GLY A 80 15.26 -14.85 9.42
C GLY A 80 14.08 -14.61 8.47
N TYR A 81 13.98 -13.47 7.83
CA TYR A 81 13.02 -13.13 6.79
C TYR A 81 13.63 -13.08 5.38
N ALA A 82 14.86 -13.59 5.22
CA ALA A 82 15.53 -13.68 3.92
C ALA A 82 14.65 -14.45 2.91
N GLY A 83 14.50 -13.90 1.72
CA GLY A 83 13.65 -14.48 0.69
C GLY A 83 12.14 -14.37 0.92
N SER A 84 11.69 -13.55 1.87
CA SER A 84 10.25 -13.31 2.07
C SER A 84 9.63 -12.68 0.82
N VAL A 85 8.56 -13.30 0.30
CA VAL A 85 7.78 -12.75 -0.82
C VAL A 85 7.12 -11.42 -0.46
N GLY A 86 6.76 -11.22 0.81
CA GLY A 86 6.19 -9.97 1.30
C GLY A 86 7.20 -8.83 1.28
N ILE A 87 8.43 -9.07 1.76
CA ILE A 87 9.51 -8.05 1.73
C ILE A 87 9.93 -7.78 0.29
N CYS A 88 9.97 -8.80 -0.56
CA CYS A 88 10.21 -8.64 -2.00
C CYS A 88 9.12 -7.76 -2.63
N GLY A 89 7.86 -8.01 -2.32
CA GLY A 89 6.74 -7.17 -2.77
C GLY A 89 6.87 -5.72 -2.34
N LEU A 90 7.19 -5.47 -1.07
CA LEU A 90 7.41 -4.11 -0.55
C LEU A 90 8.61 -3.41 -1.21
N GLY A 91 9.72 -4.13 -1.45
CA GLY A 91 10.87 -3.59 -2.17
C GLY A 91 10.51 -3.18 -3.61
N GLY A 92 9.77 -4.04 -4.31
CA GLY A 92 9.24 -3.74 -5.65
C GLY A 92 8.32 -2.52 -5.66
N LEU A 93 7.41 -2.41 -4.67
CA LEU A 93 6.56 -1.23 -4.48
C LEU A 93 7.37 0.03 -4.23
N ALA A 94 8.42 -0.03 -3.40
CA ALA A 94 9.28 1.12 -3.11
C ALA A 94 9.99 1.63 -4.38
N PHE A 95 10.46 0.75 -5.26
CA PHE A 95 11.05 1.13 -6.54
C PHE A 95 10.02 1.69 -7.54
N MET A 96 8.83 1.10 -7.58
CA MET A 96 7.75 1.61 -8.43
C MET A 96 7.24 2.97 -7.96
N SER A 97 7.31 3.26 -6.67
CA SER A 97 6.91 4.55 -6.11
C SER A 97 7.79 5.72 -6.56
N GLU A 98 9.04 5.45 -6.89
CA GLU A 98 9.97 6.45 -7.46
C GLU A 98 9.69 6.75 -8.94
N GLY A 99 8.84 5.94 -9.58
CA GLY A 99 8.47 6.06 -10.99
C GLY A 99 9.10 4.99 -11.90
N SER A 100 9.91 4.09 -11.36
CA SER A 100 10.42 2.95 -12.12
C SER A 100 9.30 1.95 -12.43
N THR A 101 9.33 1.33 -13.60
CA THR A 101 8.39 0.29 -14.00
C THR A 101 9.15 -0.97 -14.43
N PRO A 102 8.51 -2.14 -14.62
CA PRO A 102 9.21 -3.34 -15.06
C PRO A 102 10.06 -3.10 -16.30
N GLY A 103 11.38 -3.18 -16.15
CA GLY A 103 12.37 -2.98 -17.21
C GLY A 103 12.67 -1.52 -17.58
N VAL A 104 11.98 -0.52 -17.01
CA VAL A 104 12.12 0.89 -17.38
C VAL A 104 12.37 1.76 -16.16
N GLY A 105 13.19 2.78 -16.30
CA GLY A 105 13.56 3.70 -15.23
C GLY A 105 14.79 3.24 -14.45
N ARG A 106 15.16 4.03 -13.47
CA ARG A 106 16.42 3.87 -12.71
C ARG A 106 16.52 2.52 -11.99
N PHE A 107 15.41 2.01 -11.46
CA PHE A 107 15.31 0.73 -10.77
C PHE A 107 14.45 -0.30 -11.53
N GLY A 108 14.27 -0.12 -12.85
CA GLY A 108 13.44 -1.00 -13.66
C GLY A 108 13.90 -2.46 -13.63
N LYS A 109 15.22 -2.70 -13.63
CA LYS A 109 15.81 -4.03 -13.45
C LYS A 109 15.45 -4.62 -12.10
N GLN A 110 15.46 -3.83 -11.02
CA GLN A 110 15.10 -4.28 -9.67
C GLN A 110 13.62 -4.64 -9.58
N VAL A 111 12.75 -3.88 -10.24
CA VAL A 111 11.31 -4.19 -10.35
C VAL A 111 11.10 -5.50 -11.11
N ASP A 112 11.79 -5.71 -12.25
CA ASP A 112 11.73 -7.00 -12.98
C ASP A 112 12.18 -8.16 -12.11
N LEU A 113 13.29 -8.02 -11.39
CA LEU A 113 13.80 -9.06 -10.50
C LEU A 113 12.79 -9.40 -9.38
N CYS A 114 12.12 -8.39 -8.78
CA CYS A 114 11.06 -8.62 -7.80
C CYS A 114 9.90 -9.40 -8.42
N THR A 115 9.38 -8.96 -9.56
CA THR A 115 8.24 -9.60 -10.22
C THR A 115 8.54 -11.03 -10.66
N GLU A 116 9.73 -11.29 -11.21
CA GLU A 116 10.19 -12.64 -11.55
C GLU A 116 10.28 -13.54 -10.32
N PHE A 117 10.83 -13.05 -9.21
CA PHE A 117 10.87 -13.80 -7.97
C PHE A 117 9.46 -14.15 -7.47
N LEU A 118 8.54 -13.19 -7.45
CA LEU A 118 7.15 -13.40 -7.01
C LEU A 118 6.41 -14.38 -7.93
N MET A 119 6.60 -14.30 -9.25
CA MET A 119 6.01 -15.26 -10.20
C MET A 119 6.51 -16.68 -9.97
N ARG A 120 7.82 -16.88 -9.74
CA ARG A 120 8.40 -18.22 -9.43
C ARG A 120 7.83 -18.81 -8.15
N HIS A 121 7.48 -17.98 -7.17
CA HIS A 121 6.92 -18.40 -5.88
C HIS A 121 5.39 -18.41 -5.85
N THR A 122 4.73 -18.20 -6.99
CA THR A 122 3.28 -18.40 -7.14
C THR A 122 3.00 -19.87 -7.46
N GLY A 123 2.54 -20.60 -6.45
CA GLY A 123 2.23 -22.01 -6.55
C GLY A 123 1.02 -22.33 -7.46
N PRO A 124 0.72 -23.64 -7.66
CA PRO A 124 -0.40 -24.09 -8.52
C PRO A 124 -1.77 -23.55 -8.07
N THR A 125 -1.98 -23.36 -6.77
CA THR A 125 -3.21 -22.80 -6.20
C THR A 125 -3.30 -21.28 -6.35
N GLY A 126 -2.24 -20.62 -6.81
CA GLY A 126 -2.13 -19.16 -6.82
C GLY A 126 -1.58 -18.57 -5.53
N TYR A 127 -1.33 -19.37 -4.50
CA TYR A 127 -0.72 -18.89 -3.27
C TYR A 127 0.73 -18.47 -3.51
N ILE A 128 1.05 -17.23 -3.16
CA ILE A 128 2.39 -16.69 -3.30
C ILE A 128 3.10 -16.83 -1.95
N ALA A 129 4.01 -17.79 -1.86
CA ALA A 129 4.72 -18.10 -0.63
C ALA A 129 6.09 -18.71 -0.89
N ARG A 130 7.05 -18.41 -0.02
CA ARG A 130 8.32 -19.11 0.08
C ARG A 130 8.52 -19.54 1.53
N GLY A 131 8.63 -20.86 1.75
CA GLY A 131 8.68 -21.42 3.10
C GLY A 131 7.31 -21.42 3.80
N SER A 132 7.34 -21.59 5.12
CA SER A 132 6.17 -21.68 5.98
C SER A 132 6.24 -20.67 7.14
N GLY A 133 5.21 -20.61 7.97
CA GLY A 133 5.16 -19.73 9.13
C GLY A 133 5.10 -18.24 8.78
N ALA A 134 5.86 -17.43 9.49
CA ALA A 134 5.81 -15.96 9.34
C ALA A 134 6.28 -15.46 7.96
N ILE A 135 7.14 -16.22 7.28
CA ILE A 135 7.71 -15.86 5.97
C ILE A 135 6.72 -16.14 4.84
N GLY A 136 5.89 -17.17 5.00
CA GLY A 136 4.98 -17.69 3.97
C GLY A 136 3.51 -17.55 4.32
N ASN A 137 3.10 -16.52 5.07
CA ASN A 137 1.71 -16.29 5.47
C ASN A 137 0.95 -15.34 4.52
N MET A 138 -0.34 -15.13 4.78
CA MET A 138 -1.20 -14.27 3.97
C MET A 138 -0.80 -12.79 4.00
N TYR A 139 -0.04 -12.29 4.99
CA TYR A 139 0.57 -10.97 4.89
C TYR A 139 1.53 -10.88 3.71
N ALA A 140 2.44 -11.86 3.63
CA ALA A 140 3.44 -11.92 2.57
C ALA A 140 2.78 -12.08 1.20
N HIS A 141 1.75 -12.92 1.11
CA HIS A 141 0.92 -13.09 -0.09
C HIS A 141 0.26 -11.78 -0.52
N GLY A 142 -0.36 -11.03 0.41
CA GLY A 142 -1.04 -9.77 0.13
C GLY A 142 -0.09 -8.71 -0.43
N PHE A 143 1.06 -8.48 0.20
CA PHE A 143 2.06 -7.53 -0.30
C PHE A 143 2.67 -7.97 -1.64
N ALA A 144 2.90 -9.27 -1.83
CA ALA A 144 3.37 -9.81 -3.10
C ALA A 144 2.34 -9.60 -4.22
N MET A 145 1.07 -9.92 -3.96
CA MET A 145 -0.03 -9.71 -4.91
C MET A 145 -0.24 -8.23 -5.24
N LEU A 146 -0.12 -7.33 -4.25
CA LEU A 146 -0.17 -5.88 -4.46
C LEU A 146 0.93 -5.41 -5.42
N CYS A 147 2.18 -5.84 -5.20
CA CYS A 147 3.31 -5.54 -6.07
C CYS A 147 3.08 -6.07 -7.50
N MET A 148 2.68 -7.33 -7.64
CA MET A 148 2.38 -7.94 -8.94
C MET A 148 1.25 -7.21 -9.66
N SER A 149 0.23 -6.74 -8.95
CA SER A 149 -0.89 -6.00 -9.52
C SER A 149 -0.44 -4.67 -10.12
N GLN A 150 0.37 -3.90 -9.40
CA GLN A 150 0.90 -2.64 -9.91
C GLN A 150 1.84 -2.86 -11.09
N ALA A 151 2.77 -3.80 -10.98
CA ALA A 151 3.68 -4.15 -12.07
C ALA A 151 2.92 -4.61 -13.33
N TYR A 152 1.84 -5.38 -13.17
CA TYR A 152 1.00 -5.81 -14.28
C TYR A 152 0.26 -4.63 -14.92
N GLY A 153 -0.28 -3.73 -14.14
CA GLY A 153 -0.92 -2.51 -14.65
C GLY A 153 -0.02 -1.66 -15.55
N MET A 154 1.29 -1.65 -15.26
CA MET A 154 2.30 -0.87 -15.99
C MET A 154 2.90 -1.62 -17.20
N SER A 155 2.98 -2.96 -17.16
CA SER A 155 3.73 -3.75 -18.17
C SER A 155 2.86 -4.64 -19.05
N ARG A 156 1.68 -5.04 -18.59
CA ARG A 156 0.77 -5.98 -19.26
C ARG A 156 1.42 -7.30 -19.69
N LYS A 157 2.52 -7.73 -19.03
CA LYS A 157 3.20 -8.99 -19.32
C LYS A 157 2.24 -10.18 -19.12
N ARG A 158 2.03 -11.01 -20.15
CA ARG A 158 1.05 -12.10 -20.17
C ARG A 158 1.21 -13.09 -19.01
N GLU A 159 2.42 -13.53 -18.75
CA GLU A 159 2.72 -14.48 -17.68
C GLU A 159 2.40 -13.90 -16.30
N LEU A 160 2.80 -12.66 -16.05
CA LEU A 160 2.49 -11.94 -14.81
C LEU A 160 0.97 -11.87 -14.59
N GLY A 161 0.21 -11.55 -15.65
CA GLY A 161 -1.25 -11.52 -15.59
C GLY A 161 -1.88 -12.89 -15.30
N GLN A 162 -1.30 -13.98 -15.81
CA GLN A 162 -1.77 -15.34 -15.50
C GLN A 162 -1.56 -15.71 -14.03
N LYS A 163 -0.35 -15.47 -13.51
CA LYS A 163 -0.02 -15.69 -12.09
C LYS A 163 -0.87 -14.82 -11.17
N LEU A 164 -1.08 -13.55 -11.53
CA LEU A 164 -1.91 -12.62 -10.76
C LEU A 164 -3.38 -13.08 -10.70
N ARG A 165 -3.97 -13.54 -11.81
CA ARG A 165 -5.33 -14.14 -11.80
C ARG A 165 -5.44 -15.32 -10.87
N SER A 166 -4.42 -16.18 -10.84
CA SER A 166 -4.40 -17.32 -9.91
C SER A 166 -4.29 -16.86 -8.45
N ALA A 167 -3.47 -15.84 -8.17
CA ALA A 167 -3.33 -15.26 -6.82
C ALA A 167 -4.65 -14.62 -6.34
N VAL A 168 -5.33 -13.89 -7.21
CA VAL A 168 -6.67 -13.31 -6.91
C VAL A 168 -7.68 -14.42 -6.59
N LYS A 169 -7.71 -15.51 -7.37
CA LYS A 169 -8.59 -16.67 -7.09
C LYS A 169 -8.29 -17.28 -5.71
N CYS A 170 -7.02 -17.44 -5.37
CA CYS A 170 -6.60 -17.95 -4.07
C CYS A 170 -7.09 -17.05 -2.93
N THR A 171 -6.89 -15.73 -3.07
CA THR A 171 -7.34 -14.73 -2.08
C THR A 171 -8.85 -14.77 -1.91
N LEU A 172 -9.62 -14.79 -3.00
CA LEU A 172 -11.08 -14.85 -2.95
C LEU A 172 -11.59 -16.15 -2.30
N ALA A 173 -10.97 -17.28 -2.61
CA ALA A 173 -11.31 -18.57 -2.01
C ALA A 173 -11.03 -18.63 -0.50
N ALA A 174 -10.06 -17.86 -0.01
CA ALA A 174 -9.68 -17.80 1.40
C ALA A 174 -10.51 -16.81 2.23
N GLN A 175 -11.32 -15.94 1.61
CA GLN A 175 -12.22 -15.03 2.33
C GLN A 175 -13.25 -15.82 3.12
N ASN A 176 -13.33 -15.58 4.44
CA ASN A 176 -14.31 -16.24 5.28
C ASN A 176 -15.72 -15.64 5.10
N ASP A 177 -16.72 -16.25 5.73
CA ASP A 177 -18.11 -15.82 5.59
C ASP A 177 -18.38 -14.48 6.27
N GLN A 178 -17.51 -14.04 7.19
CA GLN A 178 -17.57 -12.72 7.83
C GLN A 178 -16.96 -11.61 6.94
N GLY A 179 -16.25 -11.96 5.86
CA GLY A 179 -15.67 -11.02 4.91
C GLY A 179 -14.18 -10.69 5.13
N GLY A 180 -13.50 -11.33 6.08
CA GLY A 180 -12.09 -11.12 6.38
C GLY A 180 -11.19 -12.31 6.01
N TRP A 181 -9.89 -12.17 6.35
CA TRP A 181 -8.86 -13.17 6.11
C TRP A 181 -7.99 -13.38 7.35
N ARG A 182 -7.33 -14.53 7.40
CA ARG A 182 -6.36 -14.90 8.43
C ARG A 182 -5.03 -15.33 7.80
N TYR A 183 -4.14 -15.90 8.61
CA TYR A 183 -2.75 -16.20 8.21
C TYR A 183 -2.61 -17.30 7.14
N ARG A 184 -3.57 -18.18 7.00
CA ARG A 184 -3.55 -19.28 6.01
C ARG A 184 -4.50 -19.01 4.85
N PRO A 185 -4.21 -19.52 3.64
CA PRO A 185 -5.07 -19.33 2.46
C PRO A 185 -6.28 -20.28 2.49
N VAL A 186 -6.99 -20.32 3.61
CA VAL A 186 -8.19 -21.13 3.83
C VAL A 186 -9.23 -20.32 4.59
N LYS A 187 -10.50 -20.62 4.40
CA LYS A 187 -11.58 -20.04 5.19
C LYS A 187 -11.43 -20.46 6.65
N SER A 188 -11.22 -19.49 7.53
CA SER A 188 -11.12 -19.67 8.97
C SER A 188 -11.67 -18.44 9.67
N ASP A 189 -11.22 -18.15 10.89
CA ASP A 189 -11.42 -16.82 11.50
C ASP A 189 -10.72 -15.72 10.70
N ALA A 190 -10.88 -14.48 11.10
CA ALA A 190 -10.27 -13.34 10.43
C ALA A 190 -9.70 -12.34 11.43
N ASP A 191 -8.68 -11.61 11.01
CA ASP A 191 -8.20 -10.43 11.71
C ASP A 191 -8.00 -9.24 10.75
N LEU A 192 -8.10 -8.04 11.30
CA LEU A 192 -8.06 -6.81 10.53
C LEU A 192 -6.70 -6.58 9.87
N SER A 193 -5.63 -7.00 10.53
CA SER A 193 -4.28 -6.73 10.06
C SER A 193 -3.89 -7.56 8.82
N VAL A 194 -4.42 -8.76 8.68
CA VAL A 194 -4.32 -9.55 7.42
C VAL A 194 -5.33 -9.05 6.40
N THR A 195 -6.54 -8.72 6.85
CA THR A 195 -7.64 -8.30 5.97
C THR A 195 -7.26 -7.06 5.15
N VAL A 196 -6.58 -6.07 5.73
CA VAL A 196 -6.15 -4.87 5.00
C VAL A 196 -5.22 -5.21 3.83
N CYS A 197 -4.28 -6.14 4.03
CA CYS A 197 -3.35 -6.54 2.96
C CYS A 197 -4.10 -7.15 1.76
N GLN A 198 -5.13 -7.97 2.03
CA GLN A 198 -5.89 -8.62 0.97
C GLN A 198 -6.79 -7.66 0.21
N ILE A 199 -7.53 -6.80 0.90
CA ILE A 199 -8.46 -5.87 0.22
C ILE A 199 -7.70 -4.82 -0.62
N MET A 200 -6.54 -4.35 -0.15
CA MET A 200 -5.66 -3.48 -0.93
C MET A 200 -5.15 -4.17 -2.20
N ALA A 201 -4.68 -5.40 -2.06
CA ALA A 201 -4.16 -6.18 -3.18
C ALA A 201 -5.28 -6.53 -4.19
N LEU A 202 -6.49 -6.87 -3.72
CA LEU A 202 -7.66 -7.09 -4.58
C LEU A 202 -8.08 -5.81 -5.31
N ARG A 203 -8.04 -4.65 -4.65
CA ARG A 203 -8.28 -3.37 -5.30
C ARG A 203 -7.27 -3.12 -6.42
N ALA A 204 -5.97 -3.23 -6.12
CA ALA A 204 -4.93 -3.02 -7.11
C ALA A 204 -5.03 -4.00 -8.29
N ALA A 205 -5.41 -5.25 -8.03
CA ALA A 205 -5.67 -6.24 -9.08
C ALA A 205 -6.85 -5.81 -9.98
N ARG A 206 -7.96 -5.35 -9.39
CA ARG A 206 -9.10 -4.82 -10.14
C ARG A 206 -8.71 -3.61 -10.98
N ASP A 207 -7.98 -2.67 -10.41
CA ASP A 207 -7.54 -1.46 -11.08
C ASP A 207 -6.55 -1.77 -12.23
N SER A 208 -5.81 -2.90 -12.14
CA SER A 208 -4.99 -3.44 -13.23
C SER A 208 -5.78 -4.26 -14.28
N GLY A 209 -7.10 -4.38 -14.13
CA GLY A 209 -8.00 -5.05 -15.09
C GLY A 209 -8.22 -6.55 -14.81
N ILE A 210 -7.93 -7.04 -13.61
CA ILE A 210 -8.29 -8.39 -13.19
C ILE A 210 -9.69 -8.38 -12.57
N ASN A 211 -10.52 -9.33 -12.94
CA ASN A 211 -11.86 -9.44 -12.38
C ASN A 211 -11.83 -9.80 -10.88
N VAL A 212 -12.45 -8.92 -10.08
CA VAL A 212 -12.67 -9.10 -8.64
C VAL A 212 -14.15 -8.86 -8.36
N PRO A 213 -14.91 -9.86 -7.88
CA PRO A 213 -16.34 -9.71 -7.61
C PRO A 213 -16.62 -8.65 -6.53
N ASP A 214 -17.65 -7.83 -6.76
CA ASP A 214 -18.07 -6.80 -5.79
C ASP A 214 -18.48 -7.41 -4.45
N SER A 215 -19.05 -8.61 -4.43
CA SER A 215 -19.43 -9.31 -3.21
C SER A 215 -18.28 -9.52 -2.22
N ALA A 216 -17.05 -9.72 -2.71
CA ALA A 216 -15.88 -9.83 -1.83
C ALA A 216 -15.57 -8.50 -1.15
N ARG A 217 -15.71 -7.40 -1.87
CA ARG A 217 -15.54 -6.03 -1.36
C ARG A 217 -16.62 -5.70 -0.31
N GLU A 218 -17.87 -5.98 -0.62
CA GLU A 218 -19.03 -5.68 0.25
C GLU A 218 -18.93 -6.42 1.58
N LYS A 219 -18.61 -7.72 1.56
CA LYS A 219 -18.35 -8.50 2.77
C LYS A 219 -17.20 -7.93 3.60
N CYS A 220 -16.12 -7.48 2.93
CA CYS A 220 -14.99 -6.86 3.63
C CYS A 220 -15.38 -5.54 4.29
N ILE A 221 -16.17 -4.69 3.64
CA ILE A 221 -16.71 -3.45 4.24
C ILE A 221 -17.47 -3.75 5.52
N ASP A 222 -18.35 -4.74 5.49
CA ASP A 222 -19.15 -5.17 6.64
C ASP A 222 -18.26 -5.65 7.81
N TYR A 223 -17.27 -6.49 7.52
CA TYR A 223 -16.30 -6.96 8.50
C TYR A 223 -15.56 -5.81 9.16
N VAL A 224 -15.02 -4.88 8.35
CA VAL A 224 -14.25 -3.74 8.85
C VAL A 224 -15.11 -2.79 9.68
N LYS A 225 -16.31 -2.45 9.21
CA LYS A 225 -17.24 -1.58 9.97
C LYS A 225 -17.60 -2.17 11.33
N LYS A 226 -17.85 -3.47 11.42
CA LYS A 226 -18.16 -4.18 12.67
C LYS A 226 -16.96 -4.30 13.63
N SER A 227 -15.74 -4.12 13.11
CA SER A 227 -14.51 -4.12 13.92
C SER A 227 -14.24 -2.77 14.60
N GLN A 228 -14.96 -1.68 14.25
CA GLN A 228 -14.76 -0.37 14.85
C GLN A 228 -15.40 -0.25 16.23
N THR A 229 -14.72 0.46 17.12
CA THR A 229 -15.19 0.79 18.47
C THR A 229 -15.82 2.20 18.52
N ALA A 230 -16.47 2.52 19.63
CA ALA A 230 -17.15 3.81 19.80
C ALA A 230 -16.20 5.01 19.74
N ASP A 231 -14.94 4.85 20.22
CA ASP A 231 -13.90 5.90 20.21
C ASP A 231 -13.22 6.10 18.84
N GLY A 232 -13.62 5.30 17.84
CA GLY A 232 -13.12 5.35 16.47
C GLY A 232 -11.93 4.45 16.18
N SER A 233 -11.36 3.76 17.19
CA SER A 233 -10.33 2.75 16.98
C SER A 233 -10.90 1.49 16.34
N PHE A 234 -10.04 0.60 15.85
CA PHE A 234 -10.42 -0.68 15.28
C PHE A 234 -9.82 -1.83 16.08
N ARG A 235 -10.63 -2.85 16.34
CA ARG A 235 -10.23 -4.07 17.03
C ARG A 235 -9.48 -5.01 16.12
N TYR A 236 -8.68 -5.88 16.74
CA TYR A 236 -7.95 -6.93 16.02
C TYR A 236 -8.89 -7.89 15.28
N THR A 237 -9.99 -8.30 15.90
CA THR A 237 -11.04 -9.10 15.27
C THR A 237 -12.39 -8.41 15.38
N MET A 238 -13.34 -8.78 14.54
CA MET A 238 -14.70 -8.23 14.56
C MET A 238 -15.39 -8.41 15.93
N ARG A 239 -15.10 -9.51 16.64
CA ARG A 239 -15.76 -9.86 17.91
C ARG A 239 -15.01 -9.37 19.15
N GLY A 240 -13.77 -8.90 19.03
CA GLY A 240 -12.97 -8.47 20.17
C GLY A 240 -11.49 -8.32 19.87
N GLY A 241 -10.68 -8.34 20.93
CA GLY A 241 -9.26 -8.11 20.87
C GLY A 241 -8.89 -6.66 21.13
N HIS A 242 -7.58 -6.42 21.23
CA HIS A 242 -7.02 -5.09 21.47
C HIS A 242 -7.21 -4.16 20.28
N THR A 243 -7.14 -2.88 20.55
CA THR A 243 -7.05 -1.82 19.53
C THR A 243 -5.63 -1.24 19.57
N THR A 244 -5.11 -0.85 18.41
CA THR A 244 -3.82 -0.17 18.28
C THR A 244 -3.91 0.97 17.26
N PHE A 245 -2.92 1.83 17.26
CA PHE A 245 -2.73 2.80 16.19
C PHE A 245 -2.68 2.11 14.82
N ALA A 246 -1.88 1.04 14.71
CA ALA A 246 -1.69 0.30 13.46
C ALA A 246 -2.98 -0.35 12.95
N LEU A 247 -3.77 -0.97 13.84
CA LEU A 247 -5.08 -1.55 13.48
C LEU A 247 -6.08 -0.48 13.04
N THR A 248 -6.04 0.69 13.68
CA THR A 248 -6.94 1.80 13.29
C THR A 248 -6.56 2.35 11.92
N ALA A 249 -5.28 2.50 11.64
CA ALA A 249 -4.82 2.89 10.31
C ALA A 249 -5.22 1.85 9.24
N ALA A 250 -5.04 0.55 9.55
CA ALA A 250 -5.44 -0.56 8.69
C ALA A 250 -6.96 -0.55 8.41
N GLY A 251 -7.79 -0.30 9.42
CA GLY A 251 -9.23 -0.19 9.27
C GLY A 251 -9.66 0.94 8.33
N CYS A 252 -9.08 2.14 8.51
CA CYS A 252 -9.35 3.28 7.61
C CYS A 252 -8.94 2.95 6.16
N VAL A 253 -7.73 2.41 5.95
CA VAL A 253 -7.26 2.05 4.60
C VAL A 253 -8.10 0.93 3.98
N SER A 254 -8.57 -0.02 4.79
CA SER A 254 -9.48 -1.06 4.30
C SER A 254 -10.77 -0.48 3.73
N LEU A 255 -11.37 0.50 4.43
CA LEU A 255 -12.56 1.20 3.96
C LEU A 255 -12.29 2.01 2.68
N PHE A 256 -11.19 2.77 2.64
CA PHE A 256 -10.78 3.48 1.42
C PHE A 256 -10.53 2.53 0.24
N SER A 257 -9.83 1.42 0.47
CA SER A 257 -9.56 0.41 -0.55
C SER A 257 -10.83 -0.29 -1.03
N ALA A 258 -11.83 -0.38 -0.16
CA ALA A 258 -13.15 -0.89 -0.52
C ALA A 258 -14.07 0.17 -1.17
N GLY A 259 -13.60 1.42 -1.35
CA GLY A 259 -14.34 2.49 -2.04
C GLY A 259 -15.22 3.35 -1.13
N ILE A 260 -15.03 3.29 0.18
CA ILE A 260 -15.69 4.18 1.15
C ILE A 260 -14.73 5.32 1.47
N TYR A 261 -15.03 6.53 1.01
CA TYR A 261 -14.14 7.69 1.14
C TYR A 261 -14.59 8.71 2.18
N ASP A 262 -15.80 8.58 2.69
CA ASP A 262 -16.41 9.49 3.66
C ASP A 262 -17.26 8.73 4.68
N GLY A 263 -17.86 9.48 5.60
CA GLY A 263 -18.77 8.94 6.60
C GLY A 263 -18.16 8.84 7.99
N GLN A 264 -19.04 8.59 8.96
CA GLN A 264 -18.71 8.66 10.38
C GLN A 264 -17.58 7.70 10.79
N GLN A 265 -17.49 6.52 10.16
CA GLN A 265 -16.45 5.54 10.46
C GLN A 265 -15.06 6.05 10.08
N ILE A 266 -14.94 6.63 8.88
CA ILE A 266 -13.68 7.24 8.41
C ILE A 266 -13.30 8.40 9.34
N GLU A 267 -14.21 9.34 9.57
CA GLU A 267 -13.94 10.52 10.38
C GLU A 267 -13.49 10.17 11.81
N LYS A 268 -14.18 9.24 12.48
CA LYS A 268 -13.79 8.77 13.83
C LYS A 268 -12.42 8.12 13.82
N GLY A 269 -12.11 7.28 12.82
CA GLY A 269 -10.81 6.63 12.66
C GLY A 269 -9.68 7.65 12.46
N LEU A 270 -9.86 8.62 11.57
CA LEU A 270 -8.89 9.68 11.34
C LEU A 270 -8.66 10.55 12.58
N LYS A 271 -9.72 10.93 13.31
CA LYS A 271 -9.61 11.64 14.58
C LYS A 271 -8.82 10.84 15.63
N TYR A 272 -9.05 9.52 15.71
CA TYR A 272 -8.27 8.65 16.59
C TYR A 272 -6.80 8.65 16.22
N LEU A 273 -6.46 8.46 14.94
CA LEU A 273 -5.08 8.49 14.44
C LEU A 273 -4.39 9.82 14.76
N LYS A 274 -5.07 10.96 14.52
CA LYS A 274 -4.53 12.30 14.79
C LYS A 274 -4.18 12.48 16.27
N ARG A 275 -5.02 12.01 17.19
CA ARG A 275 -4.77 12.07 18.64
C ARG A 275 -3.63 11.16 19.10
N ARG A 276 -3.35 10.07 18.39
CA ARG A 276 -2.38 9.05 18.77
C ARG A 276 -1.05 9.12 17.98
N LYS A 277 -0.89 10.09 17.09
CA LYS A 277 0.26 10.19 16.13
C LYS A 277 1.64 10.16 16.81
N ASP A 278 1.75 10.69 18.02
CA ASP A 278 3.01 10.76 18.76
C ASP A 278 3.21 9.57 19.72
N ASN A 279 2.20 8.71 19.86
CA ASN A 279 2.20 7.55 20.74
C ASN A 279 1.92 6.26 19.97
N VAL A 280 2.77 6.00 18.97
CA VAL A 280 2.69 4.80 18.13
C VAL A 280 3.55 3.71 18.74
N GLU A 281 3.00 2.50 18.84
CA GLU A 281 3.69 1.33 19.38
C GLU A 281 4.98 1.06 18.58
N ARG A 282 6.14 1.03 19.24
CA ARG A 282 7.45 0.92 18.60
C ARG A 282 7.57 -0.31 17.70
N HIS A 283 6.98 -1.42 18.11
CA HIS A 283 7.00 -2.68 17.37
C HIS A 283 6.26 -2.57 16.02
N TYR A 284 5.20 -1.76 15.94
CA TYR A 284 4.39 -1.58 14.75
C TYR A 284 4.64 -0.25 14.03
N PHE A 285 5.75 0.44 14.33
CA PHE A 285 6.02 1.78 13.82
C PHE A 285 5.90 1.88 12.29
N TYR A 286 6.66 1.09 11.55
CA TYR A 286 6.64 1.14 10.07
C TYR A 286 5.31 0.66 9.50
N TYR A 287 4.79 -0.44 10.01
CA TYR A 287 3.50 -0.99 9.59
C TYR A 287 2.34 -0.02 9.86
N GLY A 288 2.30 0.56 11.06
CA GLY A 288 1.27 1.53 11.43
C GLY A 288 1.33 2.80 10.59
N HIS A 289 2.53 3.36 10.38
CA HIS A 289 2.69 4.56 9.56
C HIS A 289 2.50 4.29 8.06
N TYR A 290 2.80 3.10 7.56
CA TYR A 290 2.51 2.71 6.18
C TYR A 290 1.01 2.82 5.86
N TYR A 291 0.13 2.40 6.77
CA TYR A 291 -1.30 2.57 6.58
C TYR A 291 -1.78 3.97 6.97
N ALA A 292 -1.26 4.55 8.04
CA ALA A 292 -1.69 5.88 8.47
C ALA A 292 -1.43 6.95 7.40
N VAL A 293 -0.27 6.92 6.74
CA VAL A 293 0.05 7.86 5.67
C VAL A 293 -0.92 7.72 4.49
N GLN A 294 -1.33 6.50 4.14
CA GLN A 294 -2.34 6.25 3.11
C GLN A 294 -3.72 6.76 3.52
N ALA A 295 -4.12 6.51 4.78
CA ALA A 295 -5.40 7.01 5.30
C ALA A 295 -5.46 8.53 5.25
N MET A 296 -4.40 9.22 5.68
CA MET A 296 -4.33 10.69 5.65
C MET A 296 -4.26 11.23 4.21
N TRP A 297 -3.57 10.55 3.31
CA TRP A 297 -3.53 10.90 1.88
C TRP A 297 -4.91 10.82 1.23
N HIS A 298 -5.64 9.73 1.46
CA HIS A 298 -7.00 9.57 0.93
C HIS A 298 -7.98 10.59 1.50
N ALA A 299 -7.83 10.93 2.77
CA ALA A 299 -8.63 11.98 3.40
C ALA A 299 -8.32 13.38 2.82
N GLY A 300 -7.06 13.63 2.43
CA GLY A 300 -6.62 14.88 1.79
C GLY A 300 -6.66 16.09 2.71
N GLY A 301 -6.51 17.29 2.09
CA GLY A 301 -6.66 18.58 2.78
C GLY A 301 -5.82 18.68 4.06
N GLU A 302 -6.46 19.19 5.13
CA GLU A 302 -5.80 19.39 6.43
C GLU A 302 -5.29 18.07 7.06
N TRP A 303 -5.96 16.93 6.83
CA TRP A 303 -5.50 15.64 7.34
C TRP A 303 -4.10 15.31 6.85
N TRP A 304 -3.87 15.49 5.56
CA TRP A 304 -2.57 15.26 4.93
C TRP A 304 -1.54 16.32 5.31
N ASN A 305 -1.91 17.60 5.22
CA ASN A 305 -1.00 18.72 5.46
C ASN A 305 -0.46 18.74 6.89
N ASP A 306 -1.27 18.35 7.88
CA ASP A 306 -0.87 18.29 9.30
C ASP A 306 -0.06 17.02 9.62
N TRP A 307 -0.32 15.93 8.90
CA TRP A 307 0.26 14.63 9.21
C TRP A 307 1.63 14.42 8.57
N TYR A 308 1.70 14.61 7.26
CA TYR A 308 2.87 14.21 6.47
C TYR A 308 4.18 14.89 6.90
N PRO A 309 4.25 16.19 7.22
CA PRO A 309 5.50 16.83 7.65
C PRO A 309 6.10 16.18 8.90
N GLY A 310 5.27 15.74 9.84
CA GLY A 310 5.71 15.09 11.08
C GLY A 310 6.40 13.76 10.82
N ILE A 311 5.73 12.84 10.11
CA ILE A 311 6.30 11.53 9.80
C ILE A 311 7.49 11.62 8.85
N ARG A 312 7.44 12.51 7.86
CA ARG A 312 8.57 12.79 6.96
C ARG A 312 9.81 13.17 7.75
N ASN A 313 9.73 14.17 8.63
CA ASN A 313 10.86 14.63 9.42
C ASN A 313 11.40 13.52 10.35
N LYS A 314 10.50 12.77 10.99
CA LYS A 314 10.88 11.64 11.86
C LYS A 314 11.64 10.55 11.07
N LEU A 315 11.23 10.24 9.87
CA LEU A 315 11.93 9.28 9.02
C LEU A 315 13.28 9.84 8.56
N ILE A 316 13.38 11.11 8.13
CA ILE A 316 14.65 11.70 7.71
C ILE A 316 15.66 11.66 8.85
N THR A 317 15.28 12.02 10.07
CA THR A 317 16.20 12.04 11.23
C THR A 317 16.59 10.67 11.75
N SER A 318 15.79 9.65 11.49
CA SER A 318 16.05 8.26 11.93
C SER A 318 16.79 7.40 10.90
N GLN A 319 17.09 7.93 9.71
CA GLN A 319 17.83 7.20 8.68
C GLN A 319 19.30 7.00 9.07
N SER A 320 19.78 5.77 8.95
CA SER A 320 21.19 5.44 9.17
C SER A 320 22.09 5.98 8.05
N ALA A 321 23.39 6.13 8.35
CA ALA A 321 24.37 6.66 7.39
C ALA A 321 24.43 5.86 6.07
N ASN A 322 24.23 4.52 6.13
CA ASN A 322 24.20 3.65 4.96
C ASN A 322 22.90 3.73 4.15
N GLY A 323 21.96 4.59 4.53
CA GLY A 323 20.66 4.77 3.87
C GLY A 323 19.54 3.86 4.35
N ALA A 324 19.82 2.92 5.24
CA ALA A 324 18.80 2.03 5.80
C ALA A 324 17.98 2.69 6.91
N TRP A 325 16.80 2.15 7.13
CA TRP A 325 16.07 2.28 8.39
C TRP A 325 16.13 0.97 9.16
N GLY A 326 16.27 1.08 10.49
CA GLY A 326 16.39 -0.04 11.41
C GLY A 326 15.19 -0.17 12.36
N ASN A 327 15.45 -0.80 13.52
CA ASN A 327 14.46 -0.99 14.59
C ASN A 327 13.19 -1.76 14.16
N SER A 328 13.34 -2.77 13.31
CA SER A 328 12.27 -3.69 12.95
C SER A 328 12.66 -5.13 13.19
N SER A 329 11.76 -5.92 13.79
CA SER A 329 11.91 -7.37 13.96
C SER A 329 11.94 -8.11 12.60
N TYR A 330 11.50 -7.45 11.53
CA TYR A 330 11.42 -8.00 10.19
C TYR A 330 12.65 -7.68 9.32
N GLY A 331 13.67 -7.01 9.89
CA GLY A 331 14.91 -6.64 9.22
C GLY A 331 14.92 -5.23 8.62
N GLN A 332 16.13 -4.80 8.22
CA GLN A 332 16.35 -3.46 7.65
C GLN A 332 15.67 -3.29 6.29
N GLU A 333 15.61 -4.34 5.48
CA GLU A 333 14.99 -4.30 4.14
C GLU A 333 13.49 -4.01 4.23
N PHE A 334 12.80 -4.63 5.20
CA PHE A 334 11.39 -4.33 5.50
C PHE A 334 11.21 -2.86 5.92
N ALA A 335 11.98 -2.44 6.92
CA ALA A 335 11.90 -1.07 7.45
C ALA A 335 12.20 -0.03 6.37
N THR A 336 13.23 -0.27 5.55
CA THR A 336 13.63 0.65 4.49
C THR A 336 12.59 0.70 3.36
N ALA A 337 12.03 -0.43 2.94
CA ALA A 337 10.98 -0.45 1.94
C ALA A 337 9.73 0.31 2.40
N MET A 338 9.28 0.06 3.63
CA MET A 338 8.15 0.79 4.23
C MET A 338 8.43 2.29 4.34
N ALA A 339 9.62 2.69 4.84
CA ALA A 339 10.00 4.09 4.98
C ALA A 339 10.06 4.81 3.62
N CYS A 340 10.63 4.17 2.59
CA CYS A 340 10.63 4.70 1.24
C CYS A 340 9.22 4.90 0.70
N ILE A 341 8.31 3.94 0.88
CA ILE A 341 6.91 4.06 0.43
C ILE A 341 6.20 5.20 1.19
N ILE A 342 6.37 5.30 2.52
CA ILE A 342 5.79 6.37 3.33
C ILE A 342 6.24 7.75 2.83
N LEU A 343 7.54 7.92 2.55
CA LEU A 343 8.09 9.19 2.08
C LEU A 343 7.65 9.55 0.65
N GLN A 344 7.32 8.56 -0.18
CA GLN A 344 6.98 8.73 -1.59
C GLN A 344 5.47 8.72 -1.86
N LEU A 345 4.61 8.59 -0.86
CA LEU A 345 3.19 8.33 -1.09
C LEU A 345 2.52 9.39 -1.97
N SER A 346 2.90 10.65 -1.84
CA SER A 346 2.38 11.71 -2.71
C SER A 346 2.84 11.61 -4.17
N LEU A 347 3.87 10.81 -4.47
CA LEU A 347 4.34 10.50 -5.82
C LEU A 347 3.72 9.22 -6.38
N ILE A 348 3.21 8.36 -5.50
CA ILE A 348 2.60 7.09 -5.89
C ILE A 348 1.16 7.36 -6.34
N HIS A 349 0.82 6.83 -7.47
CA HIS A 349 -0.56 6.74 -7.92
C HIS A 349 -1.13 5.38 -7.48
N ILE A 350 -1.51 5.26 -6.20
CA ILE A 350 -2.22 4.10 -5.67
C ILE A 350 -3.70 4.18 -6.01
#